data_875a735d46a0bca0bbfbf837728ef2c7
#
_entry.id   875a735d46a0bca0bbfbf837728ef2c7
#
_cell.length_a   1.000
_cell.length_b   1.000
_cell.length_c   1.000
_cell.angle_alpha   90.00
_cell.angle_beta   90.00
_cell.angle_gamma   90.00
#
_symmetry.space_group_name_H-M   'P 1'
#
loop_
_entity.id
_entity.type
_entity.pdbx_description
1 polymer ?
#
loop_
_entity_poly.entity_id
_entity_poly.type
_entity_poly.pdbx_seq_one_letter_code
_entity_poly.pdbx_strand_id
1 'polypeptide(L)'
;VNTLRRAAHVTLTVAAIAVATACSAGGTTTPAASVTGAAGTATQAPATQAPGAKAAALAPRAASKTARKAGKPKLGIADITPMGEKVERVGVGFPIIVTFDRAVRDRAAAEAALQVQAEKPVEGAWRWVSDRKVVYRTKTYWKPHQKVLFTARLSQIPGNEAAKDVSRRFAVGTANISVVDTKKHVMKVRRDGKLAKTIPISAGRGGLPRNGVDVYLTTTGVHLAMGKKRVETMTSSWLGVTDPKDPLYYKLEIPWAVRISDSGEYVHQSAGDYQFLGKSNQSHGCVRATPAGAKWFYGISQRGDVIEVTGTKRKLDWRNGWSYWQLSWNQWKRGSALPAGSASASPTPSASPSAGEDALQG
;
A
#
# COMPACT_ATOMS: atom_id res chain seq x y z
N VAL A 1 68.44 -14.66 -17.20
CA VAL A 1 68.77 -13.53 -18.09
C VAL A 1 67.82 -12.41 -17.77
N ASN A 2 68.39 -11.28 -17.31
CA ASN A 2 67.77 -10.04 -16.90
C ASN A 2 66.89 -9.40 -17.99
N THR A 3 65.83 -8.66 -17.57
CA THR A 3 65.67 -7.26 -17.98
C THR A 3 64.48 -6.60 -17.29
N LEU A 4 64.80 -5.68 -16.41
CA LEU A 4 64.43 -4.25 -16.36
C LEU A 4 62.97 -3.80 -16.27
N ARG A 5 62.63 -3.40 -15.02
CA ARG A 5 61.50 -2.52 -14.64
C ARG A 5 61.68 -1.13 -15.29
N ARG A 6 60.62 -0.57 -15.84
CA ARG A 6 60.49 0.89 -16.03
C ARG A 6 59.26 1.38 -15.24
N ALA A 7 59.56 2.18 -14.23
CA ALA A 7 58.59 2.97 -13.50
C ALA A 7 58.30 4.27 -14.29
N ALA A 8 57.02 4.54 -14.54
CA ALA A 8 56.59 5.84 -15.06
C ALA A 8 55.98 6.65 -13.90
N HIS A 9 56.64 7.75 -13.55
CA HIS A 9 56.16 8.75 -12.62
C HIS A 9 55.15 9.63 -13.35
N VAL A 10 53.93 9.72 -12.84
CA VAL A 10 52.94 10.71 -13.27
C VAL A 10 52.91 11.80 -12.20
N THR A 11 53.33 12.96 -12.55
CA THR A 11 53.35 14.18 -11.73
C THR A 11 51.96 14.78 -11.69
N LEU A 12 51.41 14.91 -10.47
CA LEU A 12 50.11 15.54 -10.21
C LEU A 12 50.33 17.04 -10.06
N THR A 13 49.81 17.84 -10.99
CA THR A 13 49.78 19.32 -10.89
C THR A 13 48.48 19.72 -10.20
N VAL A 14 48.61 20.30 -9.01
CA VAL A 14 47.49 20.89 -8.25
C VAL A 14 47.39 22.37 -8.70
N ALA A 15 46.29 22.73 -9.33
CA ALA A 15 45.90 24.10 -9.59
C ALA A 15 45.05 24.65 -8.46
N ALA A 16 45.58 25.54 -7.67
CA ALA A 16 44.86 26.30 -6.65
C ALA A 16 44.14 27.48 -7.31
N ILE A 17 42.81 27.51 -7.19
CA ILE A 17 42.00 28.69 -7.55
C ILE A 17 41.69 29.45 -6.27
N ALA A 18 42.28 30.65 -6.15
CA ALA A 18 41.97 31.60 -5.10
C ALA A 18 40.67 32.34 -5.43
N VAL A 19 39.70 32.29 -4.51
CA VAL A 19 38.48 33.10 -4.56
C VAL A 19 38.71 34.34 -3.68
N ALA A 20 38.68 35.51 -4.30
CA ALA A 20 38.77 36.79 -3.62
C ALA A 20 37.41 37.13 -2.96
N THR A 21 37.48 37.44 -1.67
CA THR A 21 36.42 38.00 -0.88
C THR A 21 36.33 39.50 -1.07
N ALA A 22 35.21 40.02 -1.55
CA ALA A 22 34.93 41.45 -1.53
C ALA A 22 33.86 41.72 -0.47
N CYS A 23 34.26 42.36 0.62
CA CYS A 23 33.35 42.99 1.60
C CYS A 23 32.87 44.33 1.03
N SER A 24 31.56 44.58 1.04
CA SER A 24 31.04 45.94 0.97
C SER A 24 29.96 46.06 2.06
N ALA A 25 30.24 46.94 3.00
CA ALA A 25 29.34 47.38 4.05
C ALA A 25 28.47 48.54 3.54
N GLY A 26 27.20 48.53 3.89
CA GLY A 26 26.26 49.64 3.67
C GLY A 26 24.96 49.39 4.39
N GLY A 27 24.86 49.96 5.60
CA GLY A 27 23.64 49.95 6.38
C GLY A 27 22.63 50.97 5.90
N THR A 28 21.36 50.73 6.21
CA THR A 28 20.44 51.75 6.79
C THR A 28 19.07 51.11 7.11
N THR A 29 18.75 51.14 8.38
CA THR A 29 17.48 51.50 9.08
C THR A 29 16.12 51.09 8.49
N THR A 30 15.43 50.35 9.37
CA THR A 30 13.96 50.16 9.49
C THR A 30 13.14 51.48 9.46
N PRO A 31 11.83 51.44 9.13
CA PRO A 31 10.90 51.40 10.24
C PRO A 31 9.72 50.42 10.11
N ALA A 32 9.29 49.98 11.26
CA ALA A 32 8.04 49.26 11.49
C ALA A 32 6.83 50.13 11.19
N ALA A 33 5.82 49.54 10.54
CA ALA A 33 4.49 50.10 10.50
C ALA A 33 3.50 49.10 11.09
N SER A 34 3.05 49.44 12.30
CA SER A 34 1.88 48.90 12.96
C SER A 34 0.64 49.29 12.21
N VAL A 35 -0.26 48.35 11.89
CA VAL A 35 -1.64 48.69 11.47
C VAL A 35 -2.58 47.99 12.44
N THR A 36 -3.16 48.87 13.28
CA THR A 36 -4.27 48.64 14.20
C THR A 36 -5.54 48.23 13.47
N GLY A 37 -6.34 47.42 14.17
CA GLY A 37 -7.61 46.89 13.71
C GLY A 37 -8.69 47.95 13.44
N ALA A 38 -9.64 47.58 12.62
CA ALA A 38 -10.96 48.23 12.58
C ALA A 38 -12.03 47.14 12.60
N ALA A 39 -12.80 47.14 13.66
CA ALA A 39 -14.04 46.38 13.81
C ALA A 39 -15.13 47.03 12.91
N GLY A 40 -15.66 46.22 12.00
CA GLY A 40 -16.83 46.62 11.19
C GLY A 40 -18.10 46.11 11.84
N THR A 41 -18.89 47.04 12.34
CA THR A 41 -20.26 46.88 12.89
C THR A 41 -21.25 46.52 11.78
N ALA A 42 -21.96 45.41 11.95
CA ALA A 42 -23.09 45.03 11.11
C ALA A 42 -24.33 45.85 11.49
N THR A 43 -24.83 46.62 10.54
CA THR A 43 -26.09 47.40 10.67
C THR A 43 -27.27 46.49 10.33
N GLN A 44 -28.20 46.33 11.28
CA GLN A 44 -29.51 45.72 11.10
C GLN A 44 -30.46 46.73 10.39
N ALA A 45 -31.17 46.30 9.37
CA ALA A 45 -32.29 47.00 8.78
C ALA A 45 -33.62 46.49 9.36
N PRO A 46 -34.64 47.35 9.50
CA PRO A 46 -35.82 47.09 10.32
C PRO A 46 -36.92 46.28 9.58
N ALA A 47 -37.61 45.45 10.36
CA ALA A 47 -38.76 44.67 9.96
C ALA A 47 -39.99 45.55 9.74
N THR A 48 -40.63 45.41 8.56
CA THR A 48 -41.93 45.96 8.25
C THR A 48 -43.04 44.97 8.66
N GLN A 49 -43.93 45.36 9.54
CA GLN A 49 -45.14 44.64 9.90
C GLN A 49 -46.27 44.94 8.88
N ALA A 50 -47.04 43.93 8.50
CA ALA A 50 -48.32 44.04 7.85
C ALA A 50 -49.34 43.07 8.51
N PRO A 51 -50.65 43.40 8.49
CA PRO A 51 -51.56 43.05 9.58
C PRO A 51 -52.43 41.80 9.36
N GLY A 52 -52.75 41.20 10.47
CA GLY A 52 -53.98 40.49 10.86
C GLY A 52 -54.69 39.56 9.90
N ALA A 53 -54.63 38.25 10.14
CA ALA A 53 -55.69 37.30 9.79
C ALA A 53 -55.99 36.41 10.99
N LYS A 54 -57.31 36.28 11.28
CA LYS A 54 -57.90 35.64 12.46
C LYS A 54 -57.55 34.15 12.56
N ALA A 55 -57.17 33.75 13.75
CA ALA A 55 -56.97 32.35 14.17
C ALA A 55 -58.31 31.60 14.16
N ALA A 56 -58.35 30.51 13.42
CA ALA A 56 -59.33 29.41 13.66
C ALA A 56 -58.60 28.30 14.45
N ALA A 57 -59.03 28.07 15.65
CA ALA A 57 -58.52 27.04 16.51
C ALA A 57 -58.89 25.65 15.96
N LEU A 58 -57.89 24.89 15.47
CA LEU A 58 -57.98 23.47 15.20
C LEU A 58 -57.33 22.70 16.36
N ALA A 59 -58.11 21.86 17.02
CA ALA A 59 -57.70 21.00 18.10
C ALA A 59 -56.48 20.11 17.72
N PRO A 60 -55.53 19.82 18.64
CA PRO A 60 -54.43 18.98 18.35
C PRO A 60 -54.86 17.53 18.18
N ARG A 61 -54.81 17.02 16.95
CA ARG A 61 -54.93 15.61 16.63
C ARG A 61 -53.71 14.90 17.20
N ALA A 62 -53.86 14.07 18.23
CA ALA A 62 -52.81 13.28 18.81
C ALA A 62 -52.18 12.38 17.74
N ALA A 63 -51.00 12.81 17.24
CA ALA A 63 -50.16 11.96 16.42
C ALA A 63 -49.51 10.92 17.31
N SER A 64 -50.08 9.73 17.27
CA SER A 64 -49.49 8.51 17.88
C SER A 64 -48.13 8.28 17.20
N LYS A 65 -47.05 8.81 17.79
CA LYS A 65 -45.71 8.48 17.43
C LYS A 65 -45.40 7.08 17.99
N THR A 66 -45.76 6.05 17.26
CA THR A 66 -45.05 4.77 17.38
C THR A 66 -43.62 5.01 16.91
N ALA A 67 -42.77 5.42 17.84
CA ALA A 67 -41.33 5.42 17.64
C ALA A 67 -40.90 3.97 17.38
N ARG A 68 -40.81 3.56 16.12
CA ARG A 68 -40.11 2.33 15.74
C ARG A 68 -38.76 2.44 16.40
N LYS A 69 -38.50 1.61 17.41
CA LYS A 69 -37.19 1.46 18.04
C LYS A 69 -36.22 1.12 16.92
N ALA A 70 -35.45 2.12 16.46
CA ALA A 70 -34.45 1.91 15.42
C ALA A 70 -33.48 0.87 15.97
N GLY A 71 -33.51 -0.33 15.40
CA GLY A 71 -32.62 -1.43 15.79
C GLY A 71 -31.16 -0.91 15.66
N LYS A 72 -30.29 -1.37 16.55
CA LYS A 72 -28.85 -1.02 16.47
C LYS A 72 -28.37 -1.22 15.04
N PRO A 73 -27.66 -0.27 14.44
CA PRO A 73 -27.18 -0.40 13.07
C PRO A 73 -26.24 -1.62 12.99
N LYS A 74 -26.51 -2.51 12.04
CA LYS A 74 -25.77 -3.75 11.82
C LYS A 74 -24.33 -3.46 11.40
N LEU A 75 -23.39 -4.31 11.83
CA LEU A 75 -22.02 -4.29 11.35
C LEU A 75 -21.99 -4.80 9.90
N GLY A 76 -21.48 -3.98 9.00
CA GLY A 76 -21.29 -4.30 7.59
C GLY A 76 -19.83 -4.22 7.17
N ILE A 77 -19.58 -4.63 5.94
CA ILE A 77 -18.26 -4.50 5.32
C ILE A 77 -18.29 -3.33 4.34
N ALA A 78 -17.36 -2.39 4.52
CA ALA A 78 -17.18 -1.25 3.63
C ALA A 78 -16.28 -1.60 2.43
N ASP A 79 -15.25 -2.44 2.64
CA ASP A 79 -14.33 -2.87 1.59
C ASP A 79 -13.69 -4.22 1.88
N ILE A 80 -13.45 -4.99 0.82
CA ILE A 80 -12.74 -6.28 0.86
C ILE A 80 -11.69 -6.33 -0.25
N THR A 81 -10.49 -6.75 0.11
CA THR A 81 -9.48 -7.22 -0.83
C THR A 81 -9.38 -8.75 -0.71
N PRO A 82 -9.61 -9.56 -1.77
CA PRO A 82 -9.79 -9.20 -3.18
C PRO A 82 -11.12 -8.51 -3.47
N MET A 83 -11.10 -7.60 -4.42
CA MET A 83 -12.29 -6.87 -4.86
C MET A 83 -13.06 -7.64 -5.95
N GLY A 84 -14.37 -7.41 -5.96
CA GLY A 84 -15.21 -7.69 -7.11
C GLY A 84 -15.86 -9.08 -7.15
N GLU A 85 -16.74 -9.21 -8.14
CA GLU A 85 -17.54 -10.42 -8.39
C GLU A 85 -16.78 -11.47 -9.20
N LYS A 86 -15.74 -11.02 -9.95
CA LYS A 86 -14.91 -11.90 -10.78
C LYS A 86 -13.76 -12.49 -9.96
N VAL A 87 -13.41 -13.73 -10.26
CA VAL A 87 -12.25 -14.42 -9.66
C VAL A 87 -10.97 -13.68 -10.05
N GLU A 88 -10.36 -12.98 -9.10
CA GLU A 88 -9.07 -12.31 -9.30
C GLU A 88 -7.94 -13.34 -9.25
N ARG A 89 -6.97 -13.24 -10.18
CA ARG A 89 -5.71 -13.98 -10.10
C ARG A 89 -4.66 -13.11 -9.41
N VAL A 90 -4.08 -13.64 -8.34
CA VAL A 90 -3.17 -12.90 -7.44
C VAL A 90 -1.83 -13.60 -7.28
N GLY A 91 -0.82 -12.86 -6.78
CA GLY A 91 0.48 -13.39 -6.40
C GLY A 91 0.47 -14.11 -5.06
N VAL A 92 1.55 -14.83 -4.77
CA VAL A 92 1.68 -15.70 -3.59
C VAL A 92 1.77 -14.96 -2.25
N GLY A 93 2.07 -13.66 -2.24
CA GLY A 93 2.11 -12.84 -1.02
C GLY A 93 0.78 -12.16 -0.68
N PHE A 94 -0.28 -12.38 -1.48
CA PHE A 94 -1.52 -11.62 -1.44
C PHE A 94 -2.23 -11.68 -0.08
N PRO A 95 -2.54 -10.53 0.56
CA PRO A 95 -3.32 -10.49 1.79
C PRO A 95 -4.82 -10.51 1.52
N ILE A 96 -5.62 -11.03 2.46
CA ILE A 96 -7.05 -10.72 2.51
C ILE A 96 -7.23 -9.56 3.48
N ILE A 97 -7.88 -8.48 3.03
CA ILE A 97 -8.10 -7.28 3.85
C ILE A 97 -9.60 -7.05 3.96
N VAL A 98 -10.10 -6.92 5.18
CA VAL A 98 -11.50 -6.59 5.46
C VAL A 98 -11.55 -5.26 6.20
N THR A 99 -12.28 -4.31 5.64
CA THR A 99 -12.59 -3.04 6.29
C THR A 99 -14.07 -2.99 6.60
N PHE A 100 -14.40 -2.93 7.89
CA PHE A 100 -15.77 -2.81 8.35
C PHE A 100 -16.29 -1.36 8.20
N ASP A 101 -17.59 -1.19 8.08
CA ASP A 101 -18.25 0.11 7.91
C ASP A 101 -18.15 1.00 9.16
N ARG A 102 -17.83 0.41 10.32
CA ARG A 102 -17.66 1.10 11.61
C ARG A 102 -16.65 0.38 12.49
N ALA A 103 -16.30 0.99 13.63
CA ALA A 103 -15.44 0.38 14.64
C ALA A 103 -16.07 -0.89 15.20
N VAL A 104 -15.30 -1.98 15.24
CA VAL A 104 -15.72 -3.28 15.72
C VAL A 104 -15.46 -3.37 17.23
N ARG A 105 -16.53 -3.51 18.02
CA ARG A 105 -16.42 -3.62 19.48
C ARG A 105 -15.99 -5.01 19.93
N ASP A 106 -16.67 -6.04 19.43
CA ASP A 106 -16.30 -7.44 19.67
C ASP A 106 -15.47 -7.96 18.50
N ARG A 107 -14.14 -7.71 18.60
CA ARG A 107 -13.20 -8.13 17.58
C ARG A 107 -13.02 -9.65 17.53
N ALA A 108 -13.18 -10.34 18.66
CA ALA A 108 -13.03 -11.79 18.73
C ALA A 108 -14.17 -12.48 17.98
N ALA A 109 -15.42 -12.08 18.23
CA ALA A 109 -16.56 -12.60 17.49
C ALA A 109 -16.49 -12.26 16.00
N ALA A 110 -16.08 -11.03 15.65
CA ALA A 110 -15.93 -10.63 14.26
C ALA A 110 -14.83 -11.44 13.55
N GLU A 111 -13.70 -11.66 14.20
CA GLU A 111 -12.57 -12.45 13.64
C GLU A 111 -12.96 -13.92 13.47
N ALA A 112 -13.66 -14.52 14.44
CA ALA A 112 -14.17 -15.89 14.36
C ALA A 112 -15.15 -16.10 13.19
N ALA A 113 -15.88 -15.04 12.80
CA ALA A 113 -16.79 -15.07 11.67
C ALA A 113 -16.08 -15.00 10.30
N LEU A 114 -14.77 -14.75 10.26
CA LEU A 114 -13.97 -14.64 9.03
C LEU A 114 -13.27 -15.96 8.71
N GLN A 115 -13.70 -16.66 7.69
CA GLN A 115 -13.20 -17.99 7.31
C GLN A 115 -12.42 -17.95 6.01
N VAL A 116 -11.32 -18.69 5.97
CA VAL A 116 -10.47 -18.82 4.76
C VAL A 116 -10.29 -20.30 4.46
N GLN A 117 -10.64 -20.71 3.25
CA GLN A 117 -10.48 -22.08 2.76
C GLN A 117 -9.62 -22.06 1.50
N ALA A 118 -8.59 -22.90 1.46
CA ALA A 118 -7.64 -22.99 0.36
C ALA A 118 -7.49 -24.44 -0.09
N GLU A 119 -7.38 -24.68 -1.41
CA GLU A 119 -7.15 -26.03 -1.94
C GLU A 119 -5.82 -26.64 -1.47
N LYS A 120 -4.80 -25.79 -1.25
CA LYS A 120 -3.49 -26.18 -0.72
C LYS A 120 -3.25 -25.39 0.57
N PRO A 121 -3.73 -25.87 1.73
CA PRO A 121 -3.72 -25.12 2.97
C PRO A 121 -2.32 -24.69 3.42
N VAL A 122 -2.23 -23.50 3.98
CA VAL A 122 -1.08 -22.95 4.68
C VAL A 122 -1.58 -22.32 5.96
N GLU A 123 -0.87 -22.52 7.07
CA GLU A 123 -1.18 -21.87 8.35
C GLU A 123 -1.32 -20.35 8.12
N GLY A 124 -2.41 -19.75 8.59
CA GLY A 124 -2.68 -18.33 8.43
C GLY A 124 -3.31 -17.73 9.68
N ALA A 125 -3.26 -16.43 9.81
CA ALA A 125 -3.85 -15.73 10.93
C ALA A 125 -4.32 -14.32 10.54
N TRP A 126 -5.34 -13.86 11.22
CA TRP A 126 -5.81 -12.49 11.16
C TRP A 126 -4.97 -11.59 12.07
N ARG A 127 -4.90 -10.31 11.71
CA ARG A 127 -4.35 -9.23 12.53
C ARG A 127 -5.19 -7.98 12.38
N TRP A 128 -5.62 -7.42 13.49
CA TRP A 128 -6.24 -6.10 13.53
C TRP A 128 -5.18 -5.02 13.35
N VAL A 129 -5.37 -4.19 12.33
CA VAL A 129 -4.47 -3.06 12.02
C VAL A 129 -5.10 -1.72 12.40
N SER A 130 -6.42 -1.69 12.63
CA SER A 130 -7.15 -0.59 13.24
C SER A 130 -8.42 -1.12 13.93
N ASP A 131 -9.26 -0.21 14.44
CA ASP A 131 -10.56 -0.55 15.01
C ASP A 131 -11.60 -1.07 13.99
N ARG A 132 -11.33 -0.83 12.69
CA ARG A 132 -12.22 -1.19 11.57
C ARG A 132 -11.59 -2.11 10.54
N LYS A 133 -10.29 -2.35 10.61
CA LYS A 133 -9.57 -3.09 9.57
C LYS A 133 -8.84 -4.29 10.15
N VAL A 134 -9.10 -5.45 9.57
CA VAL A 134 -8.43 -6.71 9.87
C VAL A 134 -7.82 -7.29 8.60
N VAL A 135 -6.64 -7.89 8.72
CA VAL A 135 -5.86 -8.43 7.59
C VAL A 135 -5.48 -9.87 7.89
N TYR A 136 -5.66 -10.74 6.90
CA TYR A 136 -5.18 -12.12 6.93
C TYR A 136 -3.95 -12.27 6.05
N ARG A 137 -2.93 -12.93 6.58
CA ARG A 137 -1.86 -13.50 5.79
C ARG A 137 -1.51 -14.90 6.28
N THR A 138 -0.91 -15.65 5.40
CA THR A 138 -0.36 -16.98 5.71
C THR A 138 1.02 -16.86 6.40
N LYS A 139 1.45 -17.90 7.08
CA LYS A 139 2.76 -17.98 7.75
C LYS A 139 3.91 -17.94 6.75
N THR A 140 3.79 -18.71 5.67
CA THR A 140 4.62 -18.67 4.47
C THR A 140 3.75 -18.19 3.32
N TYR A 141 4.33 -17.84 2.18
CA TYR A 141 3.53 -17.45 1.01
C TYR A 141 2.53 -18.54 0.62
N TRP A 142 1.39 -18.12 0.02
CA TRP A 142 0.43 -19.06 -0.55
C TRP A 142 1.12 -20.06 -1.47
N LYS A 143 0.68 -21.33 -1.46
CA LYS A 143 1.07 -22.27 -2.51
C LYS A 143 0.54 -21.76 -3.85
N PRO A 144 1.35 -21.76 -4.93
CA PRO A 144 0.89 -21.29 -6.23
C PRO A 144 -0.13 -22.25 -6.85
N HIS A 145 -0.84 -21.77 -7.86
CA HIS A 145 -1.79 -22.56 -8.66
C HIS A 145 -2.86 -23.24 -7.81
N GLN A 146 -3.63 -22.42 -7.07
CA GLN A 146 -4.75 -22.90 -6.25
C GLN A 146 -5.88 -21.86 -6.21
N LYS A 147 -7.06 -22.32 -5.79
CA LYS A 147 -8.21 -21.46 -5.49
C LYS A 147 -8.33 -21.27 -3.98
N VAL A 148 -8.80 -20.10 -3.60
CA VAL A 148 -9.06 -19.73 -2.21
C VAL A 148 -10.45 -19.13 -2.12
N LEU A 149 -11.22 -19.57 -1.12
CA LEU A 149 -12.52 -19.01 -0.73
C LEU A 149 -12.37 -18.28 0.60
N PHE A 150 -12.73 -17.02 0.62
CA PHE A 150 -12.93 -16.24 1.83
C PHE A 150 -14.44 -16.08 2.07
N THR A 151 -14.87 -16.26 3.31
CA THR A 151 -16.26 -16.05 3.74
C THR A 151 -16.30 -15.25 5.02
N ALA A 152 -17.03 -14.14 5.02
CA ALA A 152 -17.39 -13.38 6.22
C ALA A 152 -18.82 -13.72 6.60
N ARG A 153 -18.99 -14.50 7.67
CA ARG A 153 -20.30 -14.90 8.20
C ARG A 153 -20.79 -13.85 9.20
N LEU A 154 -21.13 -12.67 8.71
CA LEU A 154 -21.52 -11.53 9.53
C LEU A 154 -22.79 -11.81 10.36
N SER A 155 -23.66 -12.68 9.86
CA SER A 155 -24.88 -13.12 10.57
C SER A 155 -24.57 -13.93 11.83
N GLN A 156 -23.37 -14.51 11.97
CA GLN A 156 -22.94 -15.27 13.14
C GLN A 156 -22.35 -14.40 14.25
N ILE A 157 -22.18 -13.09 14.02
CA ILE A 157 -21.72 -12.16 15.05
C ILE A 157 -22.90 -11.82 15.98
N PRO A 158 -22.77 -12.00 17.31
CA PRO A 158 -23.84 -11.72 18.26
C PRO A 158 -24.41 -10.30 18.11
N GLY A 159 -25.73 -10.19 17.97
CA GLY A 159 -26.44 -8.94 17.74
C GLY A 159 -26.40 -8.45 16.29
N ASN A 160 -25.94 -9.28 15.36
CA ASN A 160 -25.81 -8.95 13.94
C ASN A 160 -26.49 -9.96 13.01
N GLU A 161 -27.38 -10.79 13.54
CA GLU A 161 -27.98 -11.98 12.89
C GLU A 161 -28.68 -11.68 11.56
N ALA A 162 -29.17 -10.47 11.39
CA ALA A 162 -29.80 -10.03 10.14
C ALA A 162 -28.81 -9.38 9.15
N ALA A 163 -27.50 -9.45 9.36
CA ALA A 163 -26.51 -9.02 8.38
C ALA A 163 -26.37 -10.03 7.24
N LYS A 164 -25.97 -9.55 6.08
CA LYS A 164 -25.68 -10.42 4.92
C LYS A 164 -24.24 -10.95 5.01
N ASP A 165 -24.11 -12.26 4.88
CA ASP A 165 -22.81 -12.91 4.71
C ASP A 165 -22.20 -12.55 3.35
N VAL A 166 -20.88 -12.50 3.30
CA VAL A 166 -20.14 -12.13 2.09
C VAL A 166 -19.10 -13.20 1.79
N SER A 167 -19.04 -13.64 0.53
CA SER A 167 -18.00 -14.55 0.05
C SER A 167 -17.22 -13.94 -1.10
N ARG A 168 -15.90 -14.25 -1.16
CA ARG A 168 -15.02 -13.86 -2.25
C ARG A 168 -14.14 -15.05 -2.64
N ARG A 169 -13.97 -15.24 -3.94
CA ARG A 169 -13.06 -16.25 -4.50
C ARG A 169 -11.93 -15.58 -5.23
N PHE A 170 -10.73 -16.12 -5.07
CA PHE A 170 -9.58 -15.72 -5.87
C PHE A 170 -8.71 -16.92 -6.22
N ALA A 171 -7.88 -16.77 -7.23
CA ALA A 171 -6.93 -17.79 -7.64
C ALA A 171 -5.49 -17.29 -7.39
N VAL A 172 -4.72 -18.03 -6.62
CA VAL A 172 -3.28 -17.81 -6.52
C VAL A 172 -2.63 -18.30 -7.82
N GLY A 173 -1.97 -17.39 -8.52
CA GLY A 173 -1.32 -17.69 -9.80
C GLY A 173 0.09 -18.25 -9.65
N THR A 174 0.94 -17.92 -10.61
CA THR A 174 2.38 -18.20 -10.62
C THR A 174 3.06 -17.53 -9.42
N ALA A 175 3.98 -18.22 -8.76
CA ALA A 175 4.82 -17.63 -7.74
C ALA A 175 5.88 -16.70 -8.38
N ASN A 176 5.51 -15.44 -8.62
CA ASN A 176 6.46 -14.39 -9.04
C ASN A 176 7.11 -13.80 -7.81
N ILE A 177 8.40 -14.11 -7.61
CA ILE A 177 9.21 -13.58 -6.50
C ILE A 177 10.42 -12.87 -7.10
N SER A 178 10.52 -11.58 -6.82
CA SER A 178 11.60 -10.72 -7.29
C SER A 178 12.51 -10.34 -6.13
N VAL A 179 13.82 -10.37 -6.36
CA VAL A 179 14.83 -9.86 -5.41
C VAL A 179 15.51 -8.67 -6.09
N VAL A 180 15.36 -7.49 -5.50
CA VAL A 180 16.02 -6.24 -5.88
C VAL A 180 17.25 -6.06 -4.99
N ASP A 181 18.43 -6.20 -5.55
CA ASP A 181 19.70 -5.92 -4.87
C ASP A 181 20.17 -4.51 -5.29
N THR A 182 19.97 -3.54 -4.41
CA THR A 182 20.31 -2.13 -4.70
C THR A 182 21.82 -1.87 -4.75
N LYS A 183 22.64 -2.72 -4.12
CA LYS A 183 24.11 -2.62 -4.18
C LYS A 183 24.67 -3.18 -5.49
N LYS A 184 24.06 -4.25 -6.00
CA LYS A 184 24.44 -4.86 -7.28
C LYS A 184 23.70 -4.27 -8.45
N HIS A 185 22.78 -3.34 -8.23
CA HIS A 185 21.97 -2.67 -9.24
C HIS A 185 21.23 -3.65 -10.16
N VAL A 186 20.67 -4.72 -9.56
CA VAL A 186 20.01 -5.79 -10.31
C VAL A 186 18.74 -6.26 -9.64
N MET A 187 17.72 -6.57 -10.45
CA MET A 187 16.52 -7.29 -10.02
C MET A 187 16.49 -8.67 -10.68
N LYS A 188 16.44 -9.74 -9.86
CA LYS A 188 16.27 -11.11 -10.31
C LYS A 188 14.83 -11.54 -10.07
N VAL A 189 14.14 -11.96 -11.12
CA VAL A 189 12.75 -12.41 -11.05
C VAL A 189 12.70 -13.92 -11.23
N ARG A 190 12.13 -14.61 -10.24
CA ARG A 190 11.86 -16.04 -10.29
C ARG A 190 10.37 -16.27 -10.50
N ARG A 191 10.04 -17.28 -11.31
CA ARG A 191 8.66 -17.73 -11.52
C ARG A 191 8.61 -19.23 -11.20
N ASP A 192 7.76 -19.59 -10.24
CA ASP A 192 7.68 -20.96 -9.71
C ASP A 192 9.08 -21.55 -9.39
N GLY A 193 9.91 -20.73 -8.70
CA GLY A 193 11.27 -21.09 -8.28
C GLY A 193 12.36 -20.96 -9.36
N LYS A 194 12.02 -20.93 -10.66
CA LYS A 194 12.98 -20.85 -11.76
C LYS A 194 13.33 -19.38 -12.06
N LEU A 195 14.62 -19.07 -12.29
CA LEU A 195 15.04 -17.73 -12.72
C LEU A 195 14.47 -17.45 -14.13
N ALA A 196 13.55 -16.49 -14.20
CA ALA A 196 12.89 -16.12 -15.44
C ALA A 196 13.57 -14.92 -16.12
N LYS A 197 14.08 -13.97 -15.32
CA LYS A 197 14.76 -12.78 -15.87
C LYS A 197 15.67 -12.14 -14.84
N THR A 198 16.78 -11.58 -15.32
CA THR A 198 17.65 -10.64 -14.60
C THR A 198 17.53 -9.29 -15.29
N ILE A 199 17.21 -8.24 -14.54
CA ILE A 199 16.94 -6.89 -15.05
C ILE A 199 17.93 -5.93 -14.39
N PRO A 200 18.77 -5.19 -15.16
CA PRO A 200 19.56 -4.11 -14.61
C PRO A 200 18.62 -2.98 -14.13
N ILE A 201 18.89 -2.48 -12.93
CA ILE A 201 18.05 -1.46 -12.28
C ILE A 201 18.87 -0.27 -11.77
N SER A 202 18.17 0.81 -11.43
CA SER A 202 18.68 1.93 -10.67
C SER A 202 17.64 2.25 -9.58
N ALA A 203 18.04 2.12 -8.34
CA ALA A 203 17.20 2.34 -7.16
C ALA A 203 17.39 3.74 -6.57
N GLY A 204 16.89 4.00 -5.38
CA GLY A 204 16.99 5.26 -4.67
C GLY A 204 18.43 5.67 -4.37
N ARG A 205 18.80 6.89 -4.82
CA ARG A 205 20.18 7.41 -4.67
C ARG A 205 20.53 7.82 -3.24
N GLY A 206 19.53 8.12 -2.41
CA GLY A 206 19.74 8.78 -1.13
C GLY A 206 20.06 10.27 -1.26
N GLY A 207 20.56 10.86 -0.20
CA GLY A 207 21.01 12.26 -0.17
C GLY A 207 19.93 13.28 0.17
N LEU A 208 18.74 12.86 0.63
CA LEU A 208 17.71 13.77 1.14
C LEU A 208 17.24 13.32 2.53
N PRO A 209 17.98 13.65 3.61
CA PRO A 209 17.55 13.35 4.97
C PRO A 209 16.37 14.23 5.38
N ARG A 210 15.31 13.60 5.93
CA ARG A 210 14.18 14.27 6.57
C ARG A 210 13.82 13.53 7.85
N ASN A 211 13.76 14.24 8.98
CA ASN A 211 13.45 13.66 10.29
C ASN A 211 14.29 12.40 10.61
N GLY A 212 15.59 12.45 10.32
CA GLY A 212 16.52 11.34 10.58
C GLY A 212 16.45 10.17 9.58
N VAL A 213 15.61 10.26 8.55
CA VAL A 213 15.46 9.24 7.51
C VAL A 213 15.82 9.81 6.15
N ASP A 214 16.67 9.13 5.40
CA ASP A 214 16.94 9.49 4.01
C ASP A 214 15.77 9.02 3.12
N VAL A 215 14.92 9.97 2.74
CA VAL A 215 13.67 9.69 2.02
C VAL A 215 13.88 9.34 0.55
N TYR A 216 15.09 9.55 0.00
CA TYR A 216 15.42 9.15 -1.36
C TYR A 216 15.99 7.74 -1.47
N LEU A 217 16.25 7.04 -0.37
CA LEU A 217 16.58 5.63 -0.42
C LEU A 217 15.33 4.79 -0.70
N THR A 218 15.45 3.77 -1.55
CA THR A 218 14.44 2.72 -1.66
C THR A 218 14.33 1.98 -0.33
N THR A 219 13.12 1.69 0.14
CA THR A 219 12.94 0.98 1.41
C THR A 219 13.33 -0.50 1.26
N THR A 220 14.00 -1.05 2.29
CA THR A 220 14.41 -2.47 2.34
C THR A 220 13.35 -3.34 2.98
N GLY A 221 13.20 -4.56 2.47
CA GLY A 221 12.28 -5.57 2.98
C GLY A 221 11.32 -6.11 1.93
N VAL A 222 10.27 -6.79 2.38
CA VAL A 222 9.30 -7.45 1.51
C VAL A 222 8.17 -6.49 1.16
N HIS A 223 8.15 -6.07 -0.09
CA HIS A 223 7.05 -5.34 -0.72
C HIS A 223 6.14 -6.31 -1.46
N LEU A 224 4.90 -5.90 -1.72
CA LEU A 224 4.00 -6.59 -2.62
C LEU A 224 3.58 -5.67 -3.76
N ALA A 225 3.41 -6.22 -4.95
CA ALA A 225 2.75 -5.50 -6.03
C ALA A 225 1.30 -5.22 -5.62
N MET A 226 0.94 -3.95 -5.52
CA MET A 226 -0.39 -3.51 -5.06
C MET A 226 -1.34 -3.20 -6.21
N GLY A 227 -0.78 -2.78 -7.33
CA GLY A 227 -1.48 -2.43 -8.55
C GLY A 227 -0.51 -2.00 -9.62
N LYS A 228 -1.01 -1.79 -10.84
CA LYS A 228 -0.18 -1.36 -11.96
C LYS A 228 -0.92 -0.40 -12.89
N LYS A 229 -0.21 0.56 -13.45
CA LYS A 229 -0.70 1.47 -14.47
C LYS A 229 0.25 1.47 -15.66
N ARG A 230 -0.32 1.56 -16.87
CA ARG A 230 0.49 1.64 -18.09
C ARG A 230 1.33 2.92 -18.12
N VAL A 231 0.75 4.02 -17.64
CA VAL A 231 1.42 5.29 -17.40
C VAL A 231 0.97 5.80 -16.03
N GLU A 232 1.91 6.22 -15.20
CA GLU A 232 1.67 6.81 -13.88
C GLU A 232 2.24 8.22 -13.86
N THR A 233 1.44 9.22 -13.46
CA THR A 233 1.93 10.57 -13.20
C THR A 233 2.61 10.61 -11.85
N MET A 234 3.91 10.77 -11.83
CA MET A 234 4.71 10.90 -10.61
C MET A 234 5.08 12.36 -10.37
N THR A 235 4.83 12.85 -9.17
CA THR A 235 5.06 14.24 -8.79
C THR A 235 5.85 14.35 -7.50
N SER A 236 6.51 15.50 -7.29
CA SER A 236 7.19 15.86 -6.05
C SER A 236 6.26 16.21 -4.88
N SER A 237 4.94 16.16 -5.08
CA SER A 237 3.95 16.49 -4.04
C SER A 237 4.05 15.63 -2.77
N TRP A 238 4.56 14.40 -2.87
CA TRP A 238 4.84 13.54 -1.71
C TRP A 238 5.92 14.10 -0.77
N LEU A 239 6.76 15.04 -1.27
CA LEU A 239 7.72 15.81 -0.47
C LEU A 239 7.12 17.12 0.08
N GLY A 240 5.88 17.45 -0.26
CA GLY A 240 5.26 18.75 -0.02
C GLY A 240 5.70 19.81 -1.04
N VAL A 241 6.41 19.44 -2.11
CA VAL A 241 6.92 20.33 -3.15
C VAL A 241 5.91 20.37 -4.31
N THR A 242 5.26 21.52 -4.48
CA THR A 242 4.22 21.74 -5.51
C THR A 242 4.51 22.94 -6.40
N ASP A 243 5.45 23.84 -5.99
CA ASP A 243 5.87 24.98 -6.80
C ASP A 243 6.81 24.52 -7.92
N PRO A 244 6.49 24.79 -9.21
CA PRO A 244 7.35 24.47 -10.33
C PRO A 244 8.74 25.15 -10.31
N LYS A 245 8.91 26.21 -9.52
CA LYS A 245 10.18 26.91 -9.35
C LYS A 245 11.11 26.26 -8.30
N ASP A 246 10.58 25.34 -7.47
CA ASP A 246 11.37 24.63 -6.48
C ASP A 246 12.35 23.66 -7.18
N PRO A 247 13.65 23.65 -6.84
CA PRO A 247 14.64 22.74 -7.43
C PRO A 247 14.32 21.24 -7.26
N LEU A 248 13.48 20.89 -6.29
CA LEU A 248 13.03 19.52 -6.05
C LEU A 248 11.72 19.19 -6.78
N TYR A 249 11.15 20.16 -7.51
CA TYR A 249 9.91 19.93 -8.25
C TYR A 249 10.10 18.98 -9.42
N TYR A 250 9.18 18.05 -9.57
CA TYR A 250 9.03 17.26 -10.78
C TYR A 250 7.58 16.83 -11.01
N LYS A 251 7.22 16.67 -12.28
CA LYS A 251 5.99 16.03 -12.75
C LYS A 251 6.33 15.21 -13.99
N LEU A 252 6.24 13.89 -13.90
CA LEU A 252 6.72 12.96 -14.92
C LEU A 252 5.65 11.92 -15.23
N GLU A 253 5.44 11.66 -16.52
CA GLU A 253 4.61 10.55 -17.02
C GLU A 253 5.50 9.31 -17.18
N ILE A 254 5.31 8.31 -16.33
CA ILE A 254 6.19 7.16 -16.21
C ILE A 254 5.51 5.89 -16.70
N PRO A 255 6.02 5.26 -17.77
CA PRO A 255 5.44 4.03 -18.31
C PRO A 255 5.71 2.81 -17.44
N TRP A 256 4.81 1.81 -17.57
CA TRP A 256 4.93 0.46 -17.01
C TRP A 256 5.16 0.44 -15.50
N ALA A 257 4.37 1.23 -14.78
CA ALA A 257 4.50 1.39 -13.34
C ALA A 257 3.76 0.28 -12.57
N VAL A 258 4.47 -0.43 -11.69
CA VAL A 258 3.95 -1.39 -10.71
C VAL A 258 4.18 -0.80 -9.33
N ARG A 259 3.10 -0.45 -8.63
CA ARG A 259 3.15 0.14 -7.29
C ARG A 259 3.49 -0.91 -6.24
N ILE A 260 4.42 -0.60 -5.33
CA ILE A 260 4.93 -1.52 -4.32
C ILE A 260 4.87 -0.98 -2.88
N SER A 261 4.46 0.29 -2.68
CA SER A 261 4.22 0.87 -1.36
C SER A 261 3.18 1.99 -1.40
N ASP A 262 2.57 2.32 -0.25
CA ASP A 262 1.68 3.49 -0.14
C ASP A 262 2.46 4.80 -0.20
N SER A 263 3.73 4.80 0.24
CA SER A 263 4.61 5.97 0.14
C SER A 263 5.06 6.31 -1.29
N GLY A 264 4.58 5.59 -2.30
CA GLY A 264 4.81 5.94 -3.70
C GLY A 264 6.07 5.33 -4.30
N GLU A 265 6.54 4.19 -3.81
CA GLU A 265 7.59 3.42 -4.48
C GLU A 265 6.98 2.51 -5.55
N TYR A 266 7.65 2.44 -6.70
CA TYR A 266 7.25 1.67 -7.86
C TYR A 266 8.45 0.94 -8.48
N VAL A 267 8.17 -0.16 -9.17
CA VAL A 267 9.05 -0.70 -10.22
C VAL A 267 8.52 -0.18 -11.55
N HIS A 268 9.35 0.54 -12.34
CA HIS A 268 8.89 1.21 -13.54
C HIS A 268 9.99 1.43 -14.57
N GLN A 269 9.63 1.88 -15.78
CA GLN A 269 10.59 2.30 -16.79
C GLN A 269 11.36 3.54 -16.34
N SER A 270 12.69 3.59 -16.59
CA SER A 270 13.48 4.81 -16.41
C SER A 270 13.02 5.91 -17.36
N ALA A 271 13.01 7.15 -16.90
CA ALA A 271 12.60 8.33 -17.67
C ALA A 271 13.71 8.91 -18.57
N GLY A 272 14.78 8.15 -18.86
CA GLY A 272 15.89 8.60 -19.72
C GLY A 272 17.28 8.26 -19.19
N ASP A 273 17.44 7.96 -17.91
CA ASP A 273 18.74 7.72 -17.24
C ASP A 273 19.27 6.29 -17.48
N TYR A 274 19.21 5.79 -18.71
CA TYR A 274 19.53 4.40 -19.03
C TYR A 274 20.99 4.03 -18.78
N GLN A 275 21.92 5.00 -18.88
CA GLN A 275 23.36 4.81 -18.64
C GLN A 275 23.68 4.40 -17.19
N PHE A 276 22.78 4.65 -16.23
CA PHE A 276 22.96 4.31 -14.82
C PHE A 276 22.39 2.94 -14.44
N LEU A 277 21.56 2.36 -15.31
CA LEU A 277 20.95 1.05 -15.04
C LEU A 277 22.02 -0.05 -14.97
N GLY A 278 22.01 -0.80 -13.89
CA GLY A 278 23.00 -1.83 -13.58
C GLY A 278 24.35 -1.28 -13.05
N LYS A 279 24.46 0.04 -12.81
CA LYS A 279 25.73 0.70 -12.41
C LYS A 279 25.60 1.55 -11.14
N SER A 280 24.52 2.33 -11.02
CA SER A 280 24.36 3.25 -9.89
C SER A 280 22.88 3.56 -9.62
N ASN A 281 22.58 4.00 -8.38
CA ASN A 281 21.26 4.37 -7.94
C ASN A 281 21.03 5.87 -8.14
N GLN A 282 19.98 6.25 -8.88
CA GLN A 282 19.71 7.65 -9.28
C GLN A 282 18.24 8.07 -9.05
N SER A 283 17.37 7.18 -8.51
CA SER A 283 15.97 7.51 -8.30
C SER A 283 15.73 8.25 -6.98
N HIS A 284 14.50 8.68 -6.77
CA HIS A 284 14.02 9.27 -5.51
C HIS A 284 13.36 8.21 -4.58
N GLY A 285 13.64 6.91 -4.82
CA GLY A 285 13.12 5.79 -4.05
C GLY A 285 12.58 4.66 -4.91
N CYS A 286 12.10 4.92 -6.11
CA CYS A 286 11.59 3.89 -7.04
C CYS A 286 12.71 2.98 -7.58
N VAL A 287 12.34 1.81 -8.08
CA VAL A 287 13.20 0.88 -8.81
C VAL A 287 13.00 1.12 -10.31
N ARG A 288 13.95 1.79 -10.95
CA ARG A 288 13.95 2.06 -12.39
C ARG A 288 14.53 0.89 -13.15
N ALA A 289 13.95 0.56 -14.31
CA ALA A 289 14.41 -0.50 -15.20
C ALA A 289 14.45 -0.03 -16.66
N THR A 290 15.08 -0.82 -17.55
CA THR A 290 15.04 -0.58 -18.98
C THR A 290 13.60 -0.64 -19.51
N PRO A 291 13.27 -0.01 -20.67
CA PRO A 291 11.93 -0.09 -21.27
C PRO A 291 11.46 -1.54 -21.44
N ALA A 292 12.31 -2.39 -21.98
CA ALA A 292 12.00 -3.81 -22.18
C ALA A 292 11.84 -4.58 -20.85
N GLY A 293 12.69 -4.27 -19.84
CA GLY A 293 12.62 -4.87 -18.51
C GLY A 293 11.36 -4.47 -17.75
N ALA A 294 11.02 -3.18 -17.74
CA ALA A 294 9.84 -2.65 -17.09
C ALA A 294 8.54 -3.15 -17.75
N LYS A 295 8.45 -3.13 -19.10
CA LYS A 295 7.31 -3.65 -19.85
C LYS A 295 7.08 -5.13 -19.57
N TRP A 296 8.15 -5.94 -19.56
CA TRP A 296 8.07 -7.36 -19.25
C TRP A 296 7.60 -7.59 -17.80
N PHE A 297 8.22 -6.89 -16.83
CA PHE A 297 7.85 -7.00 -15.41
C PHE A 297 6.38 -6.61 -15.19
N TYR A 298 5.95 -5.47 -15.77
CA TYR A 298 4.56 -5.04 -15.76
C TYR A 298 3.61 -6.11 -16.33
N GLY A 299 4.01 -6.75 -17.43
CA GLY A 299 3.20 -7.78 -18.11
C GLY A 299 2.92 -8.99 -17.22
N ILE A 300 3.93 -9.45 -16.47
CA ILE A 300 3.79 -10.63 -15.61
C ILE A 300 3.22 -10.32 -14.22
N SER A 301 3.33 -9.06 -13.76
CA SER A 301 2.98 -8.69 -12.38
C SER A 301 1.49 -8.82 -12.10
N GLN A 302 1.19 -9.44 -10.96
CA GLN A 302 -0.13 -9.61 -10.35
C GLN A 302 -0.12 -8.97 -8.96
N ARG A 303 -1.29 -8.50 -8.51
CA ARG A 303 -1.43 -7.99 -7.13
C ARG A 303 -1.04 -9.10 -6.14
N GLY A 304 -0.16 -8.78 -5.20
CA GLY A 304 0.38 -9.75 -4.24
C GLY A 304 1.63 -10.49 -4.70
N ASP A 305 2.20 -10.18 -5.89
CA ASP A 305 3.54 -10.65 -6.24
C ASP A 305 4.58 -10.07 -5.28
N VAL A 306 5.59 -10.86 -4.97
CA VAL A 306 6.61 -10.53 -3.96
C VAL A 306 7.79 -9.80 -4.58
N ILE A 307 8.15 -8.65 -4.00
CA ILE A 307 9.34 -7.88 -4.35
C ILE A 307 10.15 -7.64 -3.07
N GLU A 308 11.21 -8.42 -2.88
CA GLU A 308 12.13 -8.28 -1.78
C GLU A 308 13.24 -7.30 -2.16
N VAL A 309 13.35 -6.19 -1.43
CA VAL A 309 14.40 -5.18 -1.62
C VAL A 309 15.47 -5.34 -0.56
N THR A 310 16.73 -5.41 -1.00
CA THR A 310 17.93 -5.56 -0.16
C THR A 310 18.98 -4.49 -0.50
N GLY A 311 19.99 -4.34 0.36
CA GLY A 311 21.16 -3.49 0.08
C GLY A 311 21.01 -2.02 0.48
N THR A 312 19.85 -1.57 0.94
CA THR A 312 19.59 -0.21 1.43
C THR A 312 19.41 -0.19 2.95
N LYS A 313 19.56 0.99 3.56
CA LYS A 313 19.45 1.18 5.02
C LYS A 313 18.05 1.61 5.46
N ARG A 314 17.22 2.19 4.58
CA ARG A 314 15.88 2.66 4.89
C ARG A 314 14.93 1.48 5.05
N LYS A 315 14.43 1.24 6.25
CA LYS A 315 13.51 0.13 6.51
C LYS A 315 12.10 0.44 6.03
N LEU A 316 11.44 -0.55 5.44
CA LEU A 316 10.02 -0.50 5.09
C LEU A 316 9.18 -0.65 6.37
N ASP A 317 8.29 0.29 6.64
CA ASP A 317 7.30 0.13 7.72
C ASP A 317 6.27 -0.94 7.32
N TRP A 318 5.90 -1.79 8.25
CA TRP A 318 4.94 -2.87 8.01
C TRP A 318 3.51 -2.39 7.69
N ARG A 319 3.20 -1.11 7.91
CA ARG A 319 1.93 -0.47 7.57
C ARG A 319 1.97 0.26 6.22
N ASN A 320 3.13 0.31 5.57
CA ASN A 320 3.30 1.02 4.31
C ASN A 320 2.79 0.18 3.12
N GLY A 321 1.51 0.27 2.85
CA GLY A 321 0.83 -0.56 1.85
C GLY A 321 0.60 -1.99 2.35
N TRP A 322 0.94 -2.97 1.51
CA TRP A 322 0.78 -4.39 1.85
C TRP A 322 2.05 -5.03 2.41
N SER A 323 2.87 -4.26 3.11
CA SER A 323 4.18 -4.68 3.64
C SER A 323 4.08 -5.52 4.93
N TYR A 324 2.99 -6.23 5.12
CA TYR A 324 2.69 -7.04 6.31
C TYR A 324 3.73 -8.13 6.59
N TRP A 325 4.49 -8.54 5.58
CA TRP A 325 5.56 -9.52 5.65
C TRP A 325 6.83 -9.02 6.37
N GLN A 326 6.89 -7.72 6.74
CA GLN A 326 7.93 -7.16 7.62
C GLN A 326 7.85 -7.69 9.05
N LEU A 327 6.66 -8.08 9.51
CA LEU A 327 6.48 -8.65 10.83
C LEU A 327 6.83 -10.15 10.78
N SER A 328 7.58 -10.62 11.79
CA SER A 328 7.75 -12.06 12.00
C SER A 328 6.38 -12.73 12.25
N TRP A 329 6.30 -14.04 12.08
CA TRP A 329 5.03 -14.77 12.29
C TRP A 329 4.48 -14.59 13.71
N ASN A 330 5.36 -14.64 14.72
CA ASN A 330 4.96 -14.43 16.11
C ASN A 330 4.48 -12.99 16.37
N GLN A 331 5.14 -11.99 15.76
CA GLN A 331 4.66 -10.60 15.84
C GLN A 331 3.30 -10.45 15.15
N TRP A 332 3.10 -11.14 14.01
CA TRP A 332 1.83 -11.10 13.29
C TRP A 332 0.68 -11.61 14.13
N LYS A 333 0.81 -12.81 14.71
CA LYS A 333 -0.23 -13.44 15.53
C LYS A 333 -0.62 -12.64 16.77
N ARG A 334 0.28 -11.85 17.36
CA ARG A 334 -0.05 -10.98 18.50
C ARG A 334 -1.10 -9.90 18.20
N GLY A 335 -1.45 -9.67 16.95
CA GLY A 335 -2.51 -8.74 16.57
C GLY A 335 -3.88 -9.39 16.32
N SER A 336 -4.01 -10.70 16.53
CA SER A 336 -5.29 -11.40 16.54
C SER A 336 -6.08 -11.07 17.81
N ALA A 337 -7.38 -11.03 17.70
CA ALA A 337 -8.30 -10.91 18.84
C ALA A 337 -8.69 -12.28 19.43
N LEU A 338 -8.35 -13.38 18.74
CA LEU A 338 -8.58 -14.73 19.22
C LEU A 338 -7.45 -15.19 20.15
N PRO A 339 -7.73 -16.10 21.12
CA PRO A 339 -6.70 -16.68 21.97
C PRO A 339 -5.57 -17.34 21.16
N ALA A 340 -4.37 -17.32 21.73
CA ALA A 340 -3.23 -18.02 21.12
C ALA A 340 -3.54 -19.52 20.99
N GLY A 341 -3.49 -20.05 19.78
CA GLY A 341 -3.87 -21.45 19.48
C GLY A 341 -5.17 -21.59 18.70
N SER A 342 -6.04 -20.60 18.70
CA SER A 342 -7.25 -20.54 17.87
C SER A 342 -6.94 -20.13 16.43
N ALA A 343 -5.77 -20.53 15.88
CA ALA A 343 -5.48 -20.28 14.48
C ALA A 343 -6.65 -20.82 13.65
N SER A 344 -7.21 -19.99 12.77
CA SER A 344 -8.21 -20.42 11.80
C SER A 344 -7.60 -21.54 10.95
N ALA A 345 -7.70 -22.76 11.45
CA ALA A 345 -7.38 -23.93 10.66
C ALA A 345 -8.31 -23.88 9.46
N SER A 346 -7.76 -23.77 8.27
CA SER A 346 -8.55 -24.01 7.06
C SER A 346 -9.18 -25.38 7.22
N PRO A 347 -10.51 -25.53 7.33
CA PRO A 347 -11.12 -26.84 7.40
C PRO A 347 -10.68 -27.61 6.16
N THR A 348 -10.18 -28.84 6.36
CA THR A 348 -9.92 -29.79 5.29
C THR A 348 -11.21 -29.89 4.46
N PRO A 349 -11.16 -29.79 3.12
CA PRO A 349 -12.36 -30.00 2.33
C PRO A 349 -12.92 -31.38 2.66
N SER A 350 -14.11 -31.42 3.23
CA SER A 350 -14.88 -32.65 3.34
C SER A 350 -15.10 -33.18 1.93
N ALA A 351 -14.65 -34.41 1.68
CA ALA A 351 -14.89 -35.06 0.40
C ALA A 351 -16.40 -35.01 0.11
N SER A 352 -16.77 -34.47 -1.05
CA SER A 352 -18.13 -34.58 -1.57
C SER A 352 -18.51 -36.06 -1.60
N PRO A 353 -19.76 -36.44 -1.19
CA PRO A 353 -20.18 -37.78 -1.40
C PRO A 353 -20.15 -38.09 -2.88
N SER A 354 -19.46 -39.15 -3.24
CA SER A 354 -19.47 -39.78 -4.56
C SER A 354 -20.92 -40.02 -4.95
N ALA A 355 -21.35 -39.41 -6.07
CA ALA A 355 -22.62 -39.80 -6.68
C ALA A 355 -22.53 -41.28 -7.01
N GLY A 356 -23.44 -42.06 -6.44
CA GLY A 356 -23.55 -43.47 -6.69
C GLY A 356 -23.84 -43.74 -8.16
N GLU A 357 -23.04 -44.62 -8.74
CA GLU A 357 -23.38 -45.30 -10.00
C GLU A 357 -24.62 -46.17 -9.73
N ASP A 358 -25.77 -45.66 -10.13
CA ASP A 358 -26.94 -46.54 -10.30
C ASP A 358 -26.75 -47.32 -11.63
N ALA A 359 -26.54 -48.60 -11.43
CA ALA A 359 -26.55 -49.60 -12.48
C ALA A 359 -27.93 -49.62 -13.15
N LEU A 360 -27.99 -49.35 -14.44
CA LEU A 360 -29.07 -49.77 -15.29
C LEU A 360 -28.66 -51.08 -15.98
N GLN A 361 -29.12 -52.19 -15.36
CA GLN A 361 -29.39 -53.42 -16.08
C GLN A 361 -30.83 -53.35 -16.58
N GLY A 362 -31.07 -53.53 -17.88
CA GLY A 362 -32.34 -53.64 -18.53
C GLY A 362 -32.15 -53.59 -20.02
#